data_329924d2b9a495c270f7b0947baa54be
#
_entry.id   329924d2b9a495c270f7b0947baa54be
#
_cell.length_a   1.000
_cell.length_b   1.000
_cell.length_c   1.000
_cell.angle_alpha   90.00
_cell.angle_beta   90.00
_cell.angle_gamma   90.00
#
_symmetry.space_group_name_H-M   'P 1'
#
loop_
_entity.id
_entity.type
_entity.pdbx_description
1 polymer ?
#
loop_
_entity_poly.entity_id
_entity_poly.type
_entity_poly.pdbx_seq_one_letter_code
_entity_poly.pdbx_strand_id
1 'polypeptide(L)'
;MSYQDIRKQKAIEQKNRKRLLEVNESLDDGSGIYFLTRTDENGLKYAYIGQAKHILARLAQHLVGYQHIDLSMKSHGLYSVDNIYGWKIGFLHFPLEKLDEKEQYYIKQYAVNGYQLRNKTGGGQGKGKEKIDEYRPTKGYYDGLKQGRKNLARELSGIIEKHLVISLKSEKQGNKVSQKQYEKFMDLLKVGDE
;
A
#
# COMPACT_ATOMS: atom_id res chain seq x y z
N MET A 1 -26.91 4.95 18.78
CA MET A 1 -26.32 5.94 17.86
C MET A 1 -27.26 7.13 17.81
N SER A 2 -26.80 8.34 18.13
CA SER A 2 -27.62 9.55 18.15
C SER A 2 -28.03 9.96 16.73
N TYR A 3 -29.19 10.62 16.58
CA TYR A 3 -29.64 11.20 15.31
C TYR A 3 -28.60 12.19 14.73
N GLN A 4 -27.88 12.90 15.58
CA GLN A 4 -26.77 13.77 15.18
C GLN A 4 -25.59 12.99 14.61
N ASP A 5 -25.28 11.81 15.14
CA ASP A 5 -24.20 10.96 14.62
C ASP A 5 -24.50 10.44 13.23
N ILE A 6 -25.76 10.05 12.99
CA ILE A 6 -26.24 9.60 11.66
C ILE A 6 -26.14 10.74 10.63
N ARG A 7 -26.50 11.96 10.99
CA ARG A 7 -26.36 13.13 10.12
C ARG A 7 -24.91 13.42 9.77
N LYS A 8 -24.01 13.37 10.76
CA LYS A 8 -22.55 13.56 10.55
C LYS A 8 -21.98 12.49 9.62
N GLN A 9 -22.33 11.23 9.83
CA GLN A 9 -21.88 10.13 8.95
C GLN A 9 -22.36 10.30 7.51
N LYS A 10 -23.63 10.64 7.29
CA LYS A 10 -24.14 10.93 5.94
C LYS A 10 -23.45 12.10 5.26
N ALA A 11 -23.18 13.17 5.99
CA ALA A 11 -22.46 14.33 5.45
C ALA A 11 -21.01 13.97 5.05
N ILE A 12 -20.33 13.18 5.86
CA ILE A 12 -18.98 12.68 5.54
C ILE A 12 -19.01 11.77 4.29
N GLU A 13 -19.97 10.87 4.22
CA GLU A 13 -20.14 10.00 3.06
C GLU A 13 -20.39 10.79 1.78
N GLN A 14 -21.31 11.77 1.81
CA GLN A 14 -21.56 12.63 0.65
C GLN A 14 -20.33 13.42 0.20
N LYS A 15 -19.56 13.97 1.17
CA LYS A 15 -18.29 14.65 0.86
C LYS A 15 -17.29 13.70 0.20
N ASN A 16 -17.20 12.47 0.69
CA ASN A 16 -16.30 11.48 0.12
C ASN A 16 -16.73 11.02 -1.27
N ARG A 17 -18.03 10.83 -1.49
CA ARG A 17 -18.58 10.52 -2.83
C ARG A 17 -18.21 11.62 -3.83
N LYS A 18 -18.37 12.89 -3.47
CA LYS A 18 -17.98 14.01 -4.33
C LYS A 18 -16.50 13.97 -4.69
N ARG A 19 -15.62 13.79 -3.71
CA ARG A 19 -14.17 13.65 -3.95
C ARG A 19 -13.81 12.49 -4.87
N LEU A 20 -14.52 11.37 -4.79
CA LEU A 20 -14.32 10.21 -5.66
C LEU A 20 -14.75 10.51 -7.10
N LEU A 21 -15.87 11.21 -7.28
CA LEU A 21 -16.36 11.63 -8.60
C LEU A 21 -15.45 12.69 -9.26
N GLU A 22 -14.71 13.47 -8.49
CA GLU A 22 -13.66 14.35 -9.01
C GLU A 22 -12.46 13.57 -9.62
N VAL A 23 -12.20 12.34 -9.13
CA VAL A 23 -11.14 11.47 -9.65
C VAL A 23 -11.62 10.62 -10.82
N ASN A 24 -12.85 10.16 -10.76
CA ASN A 24 -13.50 9.40 -11.83
C ASN A 24 -15.00 9.70 -11.82
N GLU A 25 -15.44 10.55 -12.74
CA GLU A 25 -16.83 11.01 -12.85
C GLU A 25 -17.83 9.92 -13.27
N SER A 26 -17.32 8.82 -13.86
CA SER A 26 -18.16 7.68 -14.28
C SER A 26 -18.49 6.72 -13.13
N LEU A 27 -17.98 6.95 -11.91
CA LEU A 27 -18.29 6.11 -10.75
C LEU A 27 -19.76 6.18 -10.39
N ASP A 28 -20.35 5.01 -10.15
CA ASP A 28 -21.73 4.86 -9.70
C ASP A 28 -21.87 3.82 -8.58
N ASP A 29 -23.10 3.58 -8.13
CA ASP A 29 -23.41 2.60 -7.09
C ASP A 29 -23.82 1.23 -7.66
N GLY A 30 -23.48 0.91 -8.91
CA GLY A 30 -23.67 -0.43 -9.45
C GLY A 30 -22.82 -1.48 -8.75
N SER A 31 -23.18 -2.76 -8.92
CA SER A 31 -22.41 -3.89 -8.42
C SER A 31 -21.22 -4.18 -9.34
N GLY A 32 -20.06 -4.55 -8.77
CA GLY A 32 -18.91 -4.85 -9.59
C GLY A 32 -17.59 -4.98 -8.81
N ILE A 33 -16.53 -4.98 -9.59
CA ILE A 33 -15.14 -4.99 -9.11
C ILE A 33 -14.56 -3.59 -9.29
N TYR A 34 -13.91 -3.09 -8.25
CA TYR A 34 -13.17 -1.83 -8.31
C TYR A 34 -11.67 -2.08 -8.16
N PHE A 35 -10.91 -1.24 -8.82
CA PHE A 35 -9.46 -1.32 -8.92
C PHE A 35 -8.85 -0.02 -8.39
N LEU A 36 -8.09 -0.12 -7.33
CA LEU A 36 -7.26 0.97 -6.86
C LEU A 36 -5.83 0.70 -7.33
N THR A 37 -5.28 1.58 -8.15
CA THR A 37 -3.94 1.42 -8.71
C THR A 37 -3.11 2.67 -8.49
N ARG A 38 -1.82 2.53 -8.26
CA ARG A 38 -0.87 3.65 -8.23
C ARG A 38 0.50 3.19 -8.69
N THR A 39 1.27 4.12 -9.19
CA THR A 39 2.71 3.92 -9.44
C THR A 39 3.47 4.91 -8.57
N ASP A 40 4.49 4.48 -7.87
CA ASP A 40 5.31 5.38 -7.08
C ASP A 40 6.42 6.06 -7.91
N GLU A 41 7.21 6.91 -7.26
CA GLU A 41 8.31 7.65 -7.88
C GLU A 41 9.39 6.74 -8.48
N ASN A 42 9.52 5.53 -7.97
CA ASN A 42 10.48 4.52 -8.43
C ASN A 42 9.90 3.62 -9.56
N GLY A 43 8.69 3.91 -10.02
CA GLY A 43 8.02 3.12 -11.05
C GLY A 43 7.39 1.81 -10.54
N LEU A 44 7.37 1.56 -9.23
CA LEU A 44 6.71 0.39 -8.66
C LEU A 44 5.19 0.56 -8.74
N LYS A 45 4.54 -0.45 -9.30
CA LYS A 45 3.09 -0.49 -9.48
C LYS A 45 2.42 -1.19 -8.31
N TYR A 46 1.42 -0.55 -7.73
CA TYR A 46 0.62 -1.08 -6.64
C TYR A 46 -0.82 -1.23 -7.08
N ALA A 47 -1.50 -2.27 -6.60
CA ALA A 47 -2.92 -2.44 -6.82
C ALA A 47 -3.63 -2.98 -5.58
N TYR A 48 -4.90 -2.65 -5.47
CA TYR A 48 -5.87 -3.30 -4.60
C TYR A 48 -7.14 -3.53 -5.41
N ILE A 49 -7.62 -4.76 -5.41
CA ILE A 49 -8.83 -5.18 -6.10
C ILE A 49 -9.88 -5.51 -5.04
N GLY A 50 -11.07 -4.98 -5.19
CA GLY A 50 -12.17 -5.27 -4.28
C GLY A 50 -13.48 -5.39 -5.01
N GLN A 51 -14.42 -6.07 -4.38
CA GLN A 51 -15.78 -6.22 -4.86
C GLN A 51 -16.77 -5.40 -4.02
N ALA A 52 -17.84 -4.97 -4.64
CA ALA A 52 -18.92 -4.29 -3.93
C ALA A 52 -20.27 -4.49 -4.63
N LYS A 53 -21.35 -4.52 -3.82
CA LYS A 53 -22.72 -4.38 -4.30
C LYS A 53 -23.03 -2.94 -4.72
N HIS A 54 -22.37 -1.99 -4.05
CA HIS A 54 -22.47 -0.55 -4.26
C HIS A 54 -21.05 0.03 -4.29
N ILE A 55 -20.48 0.19 -5.49
CA ILE A 55 -19.07 0.54 -5.67
C ILE A 55 -18.74 1.90 -5.06
N LEU A 56 -19.51 2.94 -5.40
CA LEU A 56 -19.24 4.31 -4.91
C LEU A 56 -19.38 4.41 -3.39
N ALA A 57 -20.38 3.75 -2.81
CA ALA A 57 -20.56 3.69 -1.35
C ALA A 57 -19.37 2.97 -0.69
N ARG A 58 -18.90 1.85 -1.26
CA ARG A 58 -17.76 1.10 -0.73
C ARG A 58 -16.46 1.91 -0.79
N LEU A 59 -16.21 2.60 -1.89
CA LEU A 59 -15.06 3.48 -2.05
C LEU A 59 -15.12 4.66 -1.06
N ALA A 60 -16.29 5.24 -0.81
CA ALA A 60 -16.47 6.28 0.20
C ALA A 60 -16.14 5.80 1.62
N GLN A 61 -16.42 4.53 1.94
CA GLN A 61 -16.03 3.90 3.20
C GLN A 61 -14.51 3.75 3.32
N HIS A 62 -13.80 3.42 2.23
CA HIS A 62 -12.34 3.34 2.24
C HIS A 62 -11.66 4.67 2.63
N LEU A 63 -12.25 5.81 2.29
CA LEU A 63 -11.66 7.12 2.64
C LEU A 63 -11.72 7.44 4.15
N VAL A 64 -12.57 6.76 4.92
CA VAL A 64 -12.69 6.94 6.37
C VAL A 64 -12.27 5.71 7.18
N GLY A 65 -12.10 4.57 6.54
CA GLY A 65 -11.75 3.30 7.16
C GLY A 65 -10.34 3.25 7.74
N TYR A 66 -10.02 2.12 8.35
CA TYR A 66 -8.72 1.85 8.99
C TYR A 66 -8.09 0.54 8.50
N GLN A 67 -8.60 -0.04 7.42
CA GLN A 67 -7.97 -1.18 6.79
C GLN A 67 -6.63 -0.76 6.17
N HIS A 68 -5.79 -1.72 5.87
CA HIS A 68 -4.48 -1.48 5.29
C HIS A 68 -4.52 -0.63 4.00
N ILE A 69 -5.51 -0.87 3.13
CA ILE A 69 -5.72 -0.06 1.93
C ILE A 69 -6.19 1.35 2.26
N ASP A 70 -7.07 1.50 3.27
CA ASP A 70 -7.62 2.79 3.69
C ASP A 70 -6.49 3.71 4.19
N LEU A 71 -5.58 3.17 5.00
CA LEU A 71 -4.41 3.88 5.49
C LEU A 71 -3.48 4.27 4.34
N SER A 72 -3.30 3.39 3.36
CA SER A 72 -2.51 3.68 2.17
C SER A 72 -3.15 4.78 1.30
N MET A 73 -4.48 4.79 1.17
CA MET A 73 -5.19 5.87 0.47
C MET A 73 -5.08 7.20 1.21
N LYS A 74 -5.09 7.19 2.54
CA LYS A 74 -4.88 8.40 3.36
C LYS A 74 -3.45 8.94 3.22
N SER A 75 -2.45 8.06 3.22
CA SER A 75 -1.04 8.43 3.13
C SER A 75 -0.63 8.96 1.75
N HIS A 76 -1.11 8.34 0.67
CA HIS A 76 -0.70 8.69 -0.69
C HIS A 76 -1.72 9.55 -1.44
N GLY A 77 -2.92 9.74 -0.88
CA GLY A 77 -4.01 10.48 -1.50
C GLY A 77 -4.59 9.82 -2.75
N LEU A 78 -5.58 10.48 -3.33
CA LEU A 78 -6.16 10.12 -4.62
C LEU A 78 -5.36 10.78 -5.74
N TYR A 79 -5.40 10.17 -6.92
CA TYR A 79 -4.77 10.72 -8.12
C TYR A 79 -5.39 12.07 -8.49
N SER A 80 -4.55 13.04 -8.82
CA SER A 80 -4.93 14.32 -9.40
C SER A 80 -3.77 14.87 -10.24
N VAL A 81 -3.97 16.02 -10.88
CA VAL A 81 -2.90 16.71 -11.61
C VAL A 81 -1.74 17.07 -10.66
N ASP A 82 -2.07 17.45 -9.41
CA ASP A 82 -1.08 17.81 -8.38
C ASP A 82 -0.52 16.59 -7.62
N ASN A 83 -1.14 15.42 -7.80
CA ASN A 83 -0.74 14.17 -7.14
C ASN A 83 -0.75 12.98 -8.11
N ILE A 84 0.21 12.97 -9.02
CA ILE A 84 0.35 11.94 -10.07
C ILE A 84 0.68 10.55 -9.52
N TYR A 85 1.18 10.47 -8.27
CA TYR A 85 1.51 9.22 -7.56
C TYR A 85 0.38 8.74 -6.66
N GLY A 86 -0.77 9.42 -6.65
CA GLY A 86 -1.96 9.04 -5.89
C GLY A 86 -2.68 7.82 -6.46
N TRP A 87 -3.66 7.33 -5.71
CA TRP A 87 -4.47 6.19 -6.09
C TRP A 87 -5.48 6.56 -7.19
N LYS A 88 -5.37 5.89 -8.34
CA LYS A 88 -6.35 5.91 -9.44
C LYS A 88 -7.47 4.92 -9.14
N ILE A 89 -8.67 5.22 -9.60
CA ILE A 89 -9.86 4.41 -9.39
C ILE A 89 -10.41 3.98 -10.75
N GLY A 90 -10.47 2.67 -10.95
CA GLY A 90 -11.19 2.04 -12.07
C GLY A 90 -12.26 1.09 -11.54
N PHE A 91 -13.21 0.70 -12.37
CA PHE A 91 -14.21 -0.30 -12.01
C PHE A 91 -14.79 -0.99 -13.24
N LEU A 92 -15.40 -2.14 -13.01
CA LEU A 92 -16.18 -2.90 -14.00
C LEU A 92 -17.41 -3.47 -13.32
N HIS A 93 -18.56 -3.35 -13.98
CA HIS A 93 -19.80 -3.93 -13.48
C HIS A 93 -19.89 -5.41 -13.72
N PHE A 94 -20.35 -6.13 -12.71
CA PHE A 94 -20.65 -7.55 -12.76
C PHE A 94 -21.89 -7.86 -11.94
N PRO A 95 -22.68 -8.90 -12.34
CA PRO A 95 -23.76 -9.43 -11.52
C PRO A 95 -23.22 -9.92 -10.17
N LEU A 96 -24.05 -9.87 -9.13
CA LEU A 96 -23.68 -10.22 -7.75
C LEU A 96 -23.09 -11.64 -7.63
N GLU A 97 -23.64 -12.58 -8.40
CA GLU A 97 -23.23 -13.99 -8.41
C GLU A 97 -21.80 -14.20 -8.95
N LYS A 98 -21.29 -13.25 -9.72
CA LYS A 98 -19.98 -13.31 -10.35
C LYS A 98 -18.89 -12.53 -9.60
N LEU A 99 -19.25 -11.80 -8.53
CA LEU A 99 -18.30 -10.93 -7.85
C LEU A 99 -17.12 -11.68 -7.28
N ASP A 100 -17.34 -12.79 -6.56
CA ASP A 100 -16.25 -13.58 -5.95
C ASP A 100 -15.30 -14.16 -7.01
N GLU A 101 -15.84 -14.73 -8.09
CA GLU A 101 -15.07 -15.26 -9.21
C GLU A 101 -14.22 -14.16 -9.87
N LYS A 102 -14.84 -13.00 -10.14
CA LYS A 102 -14.18 -11.90 -10.83
C LYS A 102 -13.14 -11.20 -9.96
N GLU A 103 -13.40 -11.03 -8.66
CA GLU A 103 -12.42 -10.49 -7.73
C GLU A 103 -11.15 -11.36 -7.74
N GLN A 104 -11.28 -12.68 -7.55
CA GLN A 104 -10.16 -13.63 -7.57
C GLN A 104 -9.42 -13.61 -8.92
N TYR A 105 -10.16 -13.58 -10.02
CA TYR A 105 -9.58 -13.51 -11.36
C TYR A 105 -8.71 -12.25 -11.52
N TYR A 106 -9.22 -11.07 -11.18
CA TYR A 106 -8.46 -9.82 -11.34
C TYR A 106 -7.31 -9.70 -10.35
N ILE A 107 -7.44 -10.21 -9.13
CA ILE A 107 -6.31 -10.29 -8.19
C ILE A 107 -5.15 -11.07 -8.85
N LYS A 108 -5.41 -12.25 -9.42
CA LYS A 108 -4.38 -13.03 -10.12
C LYS A 108 -3.81 -12.29 -11.33
N GLN A 109 -4.66 -11.66 -12.16
CA GLN A 109 -4.22 -10.92 -13.33
C GLN A 109 -3.29 -9.76 -12.97
N TYR A 110 -3.60 -8.98 -11.96
CA TYR A 110 -2.75 -7.88 -11.52
C TYR A 110 -1.44 -8.38 -10.91
N ALA A 111 -1.45 -9.50 -10.17
CA ALA A 111 -0.24 -10.14 -9.66
C ALA A 111 0.71 -10.56 -10.80
N VAL A 112 0.19 -11.26 -11.82
CA VAL A 112 0.97 -11.71 -12.99
C VAL A 112 1.52 -10.52 -13.78
N ASN A 113 0.76 -9.42 -13.87
CA ASN A 113 1.17 -8.19 -14.55
C ASN A 113 2.14 -7.33 -13.72
N GLY A 114 2.69 -7.86 -12.63
CA GLY A 114 3.78 -7.24 -11.87
C GLY A 114 3.34 -6.15 -10.89
N TYR A 115 2.05 -6.08 -10.52
CA TYR A 115 1.61 -5.18 -9.48
C TYR A 115 1.91 -5.74 -8.08
N GLN A 116 2.35 -4.85 -7.20
CA GLN A 116 2.44 -5.12 -5.76
C GLN A 116 1.05 -5.00 -5.15
N LEU A 117 0.43 -6.14 -4.89
CA LEU A 117 -0.94 -6.14 -4.42
C LEU A 117 -1.05 -5.77 -2.92
N ARG A 118 -2.07 -5.01 -2.58
CA ARG A 118 -2.44 -4.66 -1.21
C ARG A 118 -3.55 -5.55 -0.65
N ASN A 119 -4.04 -6.50 -1.41
CA ASN A 119 -4.95 -7.54 -0.94
C ASN A 119 -4.20 -8.48 0.02
N LYS A 120 -4.83 -8.87 1.12
CA LYS A 120 -4.25 -9.84 2.08
C LYS A 120 -4.65 -11.27 1.76
N THR A 121 -5.69 -11.45 0.97
CA THR A 121 -6.28 -12.74 0.61
C THR A 121 -6.65 -12.74 -0.88
N GLY A 122 -6.90 -13.92 -1.45
CA GLY A 122 -7.29 -14.13 -2.85
C GLY A 122 -8.66 -13.60 -3.25
N GLY A 123 -9.34 -12.91 -2.34
CA GLY A 123 -10.72 -12.43 -2.55
C GLY A 123 -11.76 -13.47 -2.13
N GLY A 124 -13.03 -13.06 -2.16
CA GLY A 124 -14.17 -13.89 -1.75
C GLY A 124 -14.58 -13.66 -0.29
N GLN A 125 -15.81 -13.18 -0.07
CA GLN A 125 -16.36 -13.04 1.27
C GLN A 125 -16.67 -14.43 1.85
N GLY A 126 -15.99 -14.82 2.92
CA GLY A 126 -16.22 -16.06 3.65
C GLY A 126 -15.34 -17.25 3.23
N LYS A 127 -14.92 -17.36 1.99
CA LYS A 127 -13.93 -18.34 1.50
C LYS A 127 -12.52 -17.78 1.38
N GLY A 128 -12.36 -16.47 1.44
CA GLY A 128 -11.10 -15.75 1.23
C GLY A 128 -10.16 -15.70 2.43
N LYS A 129 -10.26 -16.68 3.36
CA LYS A 129 -9.26 -16.82 4.43
C LYS A 129 -7.96 -17.44 3.96
N GLU A 130 -7.94 -18.03 2.77
CA GLU A 130 -6.73 -18.57 2.19
C GLU A 130 -5.81 -17.43 1.78
N LYS A 131 -4.63 -17.43 2.38
CA LYS A 131 -3.54 -16.53 2.02
C LYS A 131 -3.17 -16.79 0.58
N ILE A 132 -3.06 -15.76 -0.24
CA ILE A 132 -2.60 -15.94 -1.62
C ILE A 132 -1.12 -16.25 -1.58
N ASP A 133 -0.75 -17.52 -1.66
CA ASP A 133 0.65 -17.96 -1.70
C ASP A 133 1.34 -17.57 -3.03
N GLU A 134 0.56 -17.31 -4.09
CA GLU A 134 1.05 -16.84 -5.40
C GLU A 134 1.40 -15.34 -5.42
N TYR A 135 1.26 -14.66 -4.29
CA TYR A 135 1.56 -13.24 -4.10
C TYR A 135 3.04 -12.99 -4.06
N ARG A 136 3.69 -13.10 -5.18
CA ARG A 136 5.11 -12.79 -5.26
C ARG A 136 5.30 -11.36 -5.77
N PRO A 137 6.20 -10.59 -5.13
CA PRO A 137 6.65 -9.34 -5.70
C PRO A 137 7.11 -9.56 -7.14
N THR A 138 7.03 -8.51 -7.95
CA THR A 138 7.57 -8.52 -9.31
C THR A 138 8.97 -9.13 -9.32
N LYS A 139 9.29 -9.95 -10.33
CA LYS A 139 10.63 -10.52 -10.50
C LYS A 139 11.67 -9.42 -10.42
N GLY A 140 12.70 -9.60 -9.60
CA GLY A 140 13.72 -8.58 -9.33
C GLY A 140 13.41 -7.60 -8.20
N TYR A 141 12.21 -7.59 -7.63
CA TYR A 141 11.87 -6.69 -6.52
C TYR A 141 12.75 -6.90 -5.29
N TYR A 142 12.92 -8.14 -4.86
CA TYR A 142 13.80 -8.46 -3.73
C TYR A 142 15.27 -8.21 -4.05
N ASP A 143 15.67 -8.46 -5.29
CA ASP A 143 17.03 -8.15 -5.75
C ASP A 143 17.26 -6.65 -5.76
N GLY A 144 16.29 -5.86 -6.22
CA GLY A 144 16.31 -4.40 -6.14
C GLY A 144 16.36 -3.88 -4.72
N LEU A 145 15.58 -4.44 -3.78
CA LEU A 145 15.65 -4.09 -2.37
C LEU A 145 17.01 -4.43 -1.76
N LYS A 146 17.56 -5.59 -2.07
CA LYS A 146 18.89 -6.03 -1.61
C LYS A 146 19.97 -5.10 -2.16
N GLN A 147 19.91 -4.80 -3.45
CA GLN A 147 20.86 -3.90 -4.09
C GLN A 147 20.74 -2.46 -3.56
N GLY A 148 19.53 -1.96 -3.35
CA GLY A 148 19.32 -0.64 -2.74
C GLY A 148 19.90 -0.54 -1.34
N ARG A 149 19.75 -1.58 -0.51
CA ARG A 149 20.39 -1.63 0.81
C ARG A 149 21.92 -1.64 0.71
N LYS A 150 22.50 -2.40 -0.21
CA LYS A 150 23.96 -2.42 -0.44
C LYS A 150 24.47 -1.05 -0.89
N ASN A 151 23.76 -0.39 -1.81
CA ASN A 151 24.15 0.94 -2.29
C ASN A 151 24.10 1.97 -1.16
N LEU A 152 23.04 1.98 -0.35
CA LEU A 152 22.92 2.87 0.79
C LEU A 152 24.01 2.60 1.85
N ALA A 153 24.28 1.32 2.15
CA ALA A 153 25.35 0.95 3.09
C ALA A 153 26.72 1.47 2.61
N ARG A 154 27.03 1.30 1.33
CA ARG A 154 28.29 1.80 0.73
C ARG A 154 28.39 3.32 0.77
N GLU A 155 27.30 4.03 0.46
CA GLU A 155 27.26 5.49 0.54
C GLU A 155 27.49 5.98 1.97
N LEU A 156 26.79 5.39 2.95
CA LEU A 156 26.96 5.72 4.37
C LEU A 156 28.38 5.39 4.88
N SER A 157 28.91 4.21 4.52
CA SER A 157 30.29 3.86 4.87
C SER A 157 31.27 4.92 4.38
N GLY A 158 31.18 5.32 3.12
CA GLY A 158 32.06 6.35 2.54
C GLY A 158 31.95 7.73 3.21
N ILE A 159 30.74 8.13 3.63
CA ILE A 159 30.53 9.38 4.39
C ILE A 159 31.17 9.27 5.79
N ILE A 160 30.94 8.15 6.46
CA ILE A 160 31.45 7.92 7.81
C ILE A 160 32.97 7.90 7.82
N GLU A 161 33.59 7.11 6.95
CA GLU A 161 35.03 6.99 6.89
C GLU A 161 35.75 8.30 6.63
N LYS A 162 35.14 9.18 5.83
CA LYS A 162 35.77 10.45 5.44
C LYS A 162 35.44 11.62 6.35
N HIS A 163 34.31 11.61 7.02
CA HIS A 163 33.75 12.83 7.62
C HIS A 163 33.21 12.67 9.04
N LEU A 164 32.99 11.44 9.52
CA LEU A 164 32.30 11.23 10.80
C LEU A 164 33.06 10.25 11.69
N VAL A 165 32.94 10.45 13.00
CA VAL A 165 33.32 9.48 14.02
C VAL A 165 32.07 8.96 14.69
N ILE A 166 31.84 7.64 14.67
CA ILE A 166 30.68 7.02 15.29
C ILE A 166 31.10 6.30 16.56
N SER A 167 30.47 6.69 17.66
CA SER A 167 30.69 6.09 18.96
C SER A 167 29.38 5.99 19.74
N LEU A 168 29.35 5.14 20.73
CA LEU A 168 28.26 5.14 21.70
C LEU A 168 28.25 6.47 22.47
N LYS A 169 27.04 6.97 22.76
CA LYS A 169 26.90 8.11 23.69
C LYS A 169 27.55 7.78 25.02
N SER A 170 28.21 8.76 25.63
CA SER A 170 28.98 8.58 26.88
C SER A 170 28.16 7.91 27.99
N GLU A 171 26.88 8.32 28.14
CA GLU A 171 25.95 7.76 29.13
C GLU A 171 25.45 6.34 28.79
N LYS A 172 25.79 5.81 27.63
CA LYS A 172 25.45 4.45 27.16
C LYS A 172 26.66 3.52 27.09
N GLN A 173 27.84 3.99 27.46
CA GLN A 173 29.03 3.15 27.57
C GLN A 173 28.81 2.07 28.63
N GLY A 174 29.12 0.80 28.29
CA GLY A 174 28.86 -0.35 29.18
C GLY A 174 27.43 -0.90 29.15
N ASN A 175 26.48 -0.24 28.45
CA ASN A 175 25.14 -0.78 28.28
C ASN A 175 25.13 -1.86 27.20
N LYS A 176 24.84 -3.11 27.58
CA LYS A 176 24.83 -4.28 26.66
C LYS A 176 23.88 -4.12 25.47
N VAL A 177 22.71 -3.48 25.67
CA VAL A 177 21.74 -3.27 24.60
C VAL A 177 22.28 -2.26 23.59
N SER A 178 22.85 -1.16 24.08
CA SER A 178 23.45 -0.14 23.22
C SER A 178 24.66 -0.67 22.46
N GLN A 179 25.49 -1.48 23.12
CA GLN A 179 26.63 -2.15 22.48
C GLN A 179 26.17 -3.05 21.32
N LYS A 180 25.15 -3.88 21.54
CA LYS A 180 24.57 -4.74 20.50
C LYS A 180 23.98 -3.96 19.32
N GLN A 181 23.38 -2.78 19.57
CA GLN A 181 22.86 -1.93 18.50
C GLN A 181 24.00 -1.27 17.71
N TYR A 182 25.06 -0.88 18.37
CA TYR A 182 26.27 -0.35 17.71
C TYR A 182 26.92 -1.40 16.81
N GLU A 183 27.12 -2.62 17.29
CA GLU A 183 27.63 -3.75 16.50
C GLU A 183 26.75 -4.01 15.28
N LYS A 184 25.43 -4.08 15.50
CA LYS A 184 24.46 -4.24 14.39
C LYS A 184 24.56 -3.13 13.35
N PHE A 185 24.75 -1.90 13.80
CA PHE A 185 24.94 -0.76 12.88
C PHE A 185 26.22 -0.91 12.07
N MET A 186 27.33 -1.26 12.71
CA MET A 186 28.60 -1.49 12.03
C MET A 186 28.54 -2.66 11.03
N ASP A 187 27.81 -3.72 11.35
CA ASP A 187 27.59 -4.84 10.44
C ASP A 187 26.73 -4.46 9.22
N LEU A 188 25.73 -3.55 9.39
CA LEU A 188 24.95 -3.05 8.26
C LEU A 188 25.81 -2.26 7.27
N LEU A 189 26.84 -1.55 7.73
CA LEU A 189 27.76 -0.82 6.85
C LEU A 189 28.65 -1.77 6.05
N LYS A 190 29.11 -2.87 6.63
CA LYS A 190 29.96 -3.89 5.94
C LYS A 190 29.25 -4.56 4.77
N VAL A 191 27.91 -4.67 4.78
CA VAL A 191 27.12 -5.26 3.69
C VAL A 191 27.28 -4.49 2.36
N GLY A 192 27.79 -3.25 2.40
CA GLY A 192 28.09 -2.45 1.22
C GLY A 192 29.35 -2.88 0.47
N ASP A 193 30.26 -3.61 1.11
CA ASP A 193 31.59 -3.96 0.58
C ASP A 193 31.62 -5.36 -0.07
N GLU A 194 30.57 -6.18 0.09
CA GLU A 194 30.38 -7.47 -0.59
C GLU A 194 29.51 -7.30 -1.87
#